data_2902033112282969e5b8bedfece03ddd
#
_entry.id   2902033112282969e5b8bedfece03ddd
#
_cell.length_a   1.000
_cell.length_b   1.000
_cell.length_c   1.000
_cell.angle_alpha   90.00
_cell.angle_beta   90.00
_cell.angle_gamma   90.00
#
_symmetry.space_group_name_H-M   'P 1'
#
loop_
_entity.id
_entity.type
_entity.pdbx_description
1 polymer ?
#
loop_
_entity_poly.entity_id
_entity_poly.type
_entity_poly.pdbx_seq_one_letter_code
_entity_poly.pdbx_strand_id
1 'polypeptide(L)'
;MFTVNICASRIPGQTQMQFRRYAIDNHGRLVLGTANVSRFIARYVQHHVYDASYGPDAPRWRYDVVTHVSSRSREDMVAARQHPDYINIIRPDESRFAHQDSVMAFSAVQVPLLVTVPGPSRFRLLHFLKRSPDCAAEVFREQWERAHASVLSYSPRLSTVVRRARLSHALPDPSSQAPYAGVVEIGFVEKAEAALLADYVLQVEERLKARIEQPASFYLLAEAVLLRGDMDGVGTNAGSGYRG
;
A
#
# COMPACT_ATOMS: atom_id res chain seq x y z
N MET A 1 6.98 -10.49 -6.30
CA MET A 1 6.08 -9.69 -7.13
C MET A 1 6.52 -8.24 -7.05
N PHE A 2 6.63 -7.55 -8.18
CA PHE A 2 6.97 -6.13 -8.22
C PHE A 2 5.72 -5.30 -7.99
N THR A 3 5.75 -4.36 -7.05
CA THR A 3 4.57 -3.56 -6.68
C THR A 3 4.88 -2.08 -6.76
N VAL A 4 3.96 -1.32 -7.33
CA VAL A 4 3.94 0.14 -7.24
C VAL A 4 2.87 0.55 -6.24
N ASN A 5 3.27 1.35 -5.26
CA ASN A 5 2.39 1.97 -4.28
C ASN A 5 2.11 3.40 -4.76
N ILE A 6 0.84 3.75 -4.88
CA ILE A 6 0.40 5.06 -5.41
C ILE A 6 -0.54 5.68 -4.38
N CYS A 7 -0.14 6.79 -3.79
CA CYS A 7 -0.99 7.60 -2.92
C CYS A 7 -1.56 8.77 -3.71
N ALA A 8 -2.84 9.04 -3.55
CA ALA A 8 -3.49 10.17 -4.23
C ALA A 8 -4.58 10.79 -3.35
N SER A 9 -4.78 12.09 -3.52
CA SER A 9 -5.90 12.85 -2.96
C SER A 9 -6.93 13.12 -4.05
N ARG A 10 -8.19 13.27 -3.65
CA ARG A 10 -9.26 13.68 -4.55
C ARG A 10 -9.05 15.11 -5.07
N ILE A 11 -9.66 15.41 -6.21
CA ILE A 11 -9.69 16.79 -6.72
C ILE A 11 -10.52 17.70 -5.80
N PRO A 12 -10.23 19.01 -5.75
CA PRO A 12 -11.03 19.98 -4.99
C PRO A 12 -12.51 19.94 -5.38
N GLY A 13 -13.39 20.06 -4.39
CA GLY A 13 -14.85 20.05 -4.58
C GLY A 13 -15.49 18.67 -4.67
N GLN A 14 -14.71 17.60 -4.79
CA GLN A 14 -15.22 16.23 -4.79
C GLN A 14 -15.38 15.70 -3.37
N THR A 15 -16.49 15.04 -3.07
CA THR A 15 -16.65 14.31 -1.80
C THR A 15 -15.84 13.01 -1.82
N GLN A 16 -15.48 12.50 -0.64
CA GLN A 16 -14.78 11.22 -0.51
C GLN A 16 -15.57 10.06 -1.15
N MET A 17 -16.88 10.07 -1.03
CA MET A 17 -17.74 9.05 -1.62
C MET A 17 -17.75 9.12 -3.16
N GLN A 18 -17.79 10.32 -3.74
CA GLN A 18 -17.71 10.51 -5.19
C GLN A 18 -16.36 10.06 -5.73
N PHE A 19 -15.27 10.44 -5.05
CA PHE A 19 -13.92 9.99 -5.37
C PHE A 19 -13.81 8.47 -5.37
N ARG A 20 -14.22 7.83 -4.25
CA ARG A 20 -14.19 6.37 -4.11
C ARG A 20 -14.98 5.66 -5.20
N ARG A 21 -16.21 6.12 -5.46
CA ARG A 21 -17.05 5.56 -6.51
C ARG A 21 -16.39 5.66 -7.88
N TYR A 22 -15.84 6.84 -8.21
CA TYR A 22 -15.16 7.03 -9.48
C TYR A 22 -13.92 6.12 -9.61
N ALA A 23 -13.08 6.08 -8.58
CA ALA A 23 -11.88 5.27 -8.57
C ALA A 23 -12.16 3.76 -8.77
N ILE A 24 -13.26 3.25 -8.21
CA ILE A 24 -13.65 1.84 -8.33
C ILE A 24 -14.39 1.58 -9.65
N ASP A 25 -15.50 2.30 -9.87
CA ASP A 25 -16.49 1.95 -10.91
C ASP A 25 -16.11 2.47 -12.30
N ASN A 26 -15.32 3.57 -12.37
CA ASN A 26 -14.89 4.16 -13.62
C ASN A 26 -13.41 3.82 -13.88
N HIS A 27 -12.51 4.38 -13.11
CA HIS A 27 -11.06 4.23 -13.36
C HIS A 27 -10.59 2.76 -13.23
N GLY A 28 -10.98 2.08 -12.17
CA GLY A 28 -10.61 0.67 -11.96
C GLY A 28 -11.11 -0.24 -13.08
N ARG A 29 -12.35 -0.03 -13.55
CA ARG A 29 -12.91 -0.77 -14.70
C ARG A 29 -12.20 -0.41 -16.00
N LEU A 30 -11.87 0.87 -16.22
CA LEU A 30 -11.12 1.32 -17.38
C LEU A 30 -9.75 0.64 -17.46
N VAL A 31 -9.00 0.63 -16.35
CA VAL A 31 -7.69 -0.04 -16.27
C VAL A 31 -7.81 -1.51 -16.60
N LEU A 32 -8.76 -2.22 -15.98
CA LEU A 32 -8.92 -3.66 -16.17
C LEU A 32 -9.53 -4.02 -17.54
N GLY A 33 -10.37 -3.16 -18.11
CA GLY A 33 -10.97 -3.32 -19.44
C GLY A 33 -9.97 -3.03 -20.57
N THR A 34 -8.89 -2.31 -20.32
CA THR A 34 -7.84 -2.04 -21.31
C THR A 34 -6.89 -3.23 -21.39
N ALA A 35 -7.24 -4.22 -22.22
CA ALA A 35 -6.59 -5.54 -22.26
C ALA A 35 -5.07 -5.49 -22.45
N ASN A 36 -4.60 -4.57 -23.33
CA ASN A 36 -3.17 -4.41 -23.63
C ASN A 36 -2.34 -3.92 -22.43
N VAL A 37 -2.97 -3.26 -21.45
CA VAL A 37 -2.35 -2.81 -20.21
C VAL A 37 -2.62 -3.81 -19.09
N SER A 38 -3.87 -4.23 -18.93
CA SER A 38 -4.29 -5.08 -17.82
C SER A 38 -3.64 -6.46 -17.82
N ARG A 39 -3.19 -6.98 -18.96
CA ARG A 39 -2.45 -8.26 -19.04
C ARG A 39 -1.15 -8.28 -18.23
N PHE A 40 -0.57 -7.11 -17.96
CA PHE A 40 0.64 -6.98 -17.15
C PHE A 40 0.35 -6.84 -15.66
N ILE A 41 -0.91 -6.60 -15.28
CA ILE A 41 -1.32 -6.41 -13.89
C ILE A 41 -1.70 -7.76 -13.29
N ALA A 42 -0.92 -8.25 -12.34
CA ALA A 42 -1.20 -9.47 -11.62
C ALA A 42 -2.15 -9.25 -10.44
N ARG A 43 -2.03 -8.09 -9.75
CA ARG A 43 -2.86 -7.71 -8.61
C ARG A 43 -3.13 -6.21 -8.62
N TYR A 44 -4.39 -5.84 -8.31
CA TYR A 44 -4.81 -4.44 -8.20
C TYR A 44 -5.73 -4.28 -6.99
N VAL A 45 -5.28 -3.54 -6.01
CA VAL A 45 -6.02 -3.24 -4.78
C VAL A 45 -6.02 -1.75 -4.54
N GLN A 46 -7.19 -1.20 -4.23
CA GLN A 46 -7.35 0.17 -3.76
C GLN A 46 -7.67 0.16 -2.27
N HIS A 47 -6.92 0.92 -1.48
CA HIS A 47 -7.13 1.13 -0.06
C HIS A 47 -7.73 2.52 0.13
N HIS A 48 -9.06 2.59 0.30
CA HIS A 48 -9.79 3.84 0.46
C HIS A 48 -9.72 4.29 1.91
N VAL A 49 -9.07 5.42 2.14
CA VAL A 49 -8.80 5.98 3.47
C VAL A 49 -10.09 6.47 4.09
N TYR A 50 -10.35 6.10 5.33
CA TYR A 50 -11.47 6.60 6.12
C TYR A 50 -11.01 7.36 7.36
N ASP A 51 -9.77 7.17 7.80
CA ASP A 51 -9.15 7.88 8.91
C ASP A 51 -7.62 7.89 8.76
N ALA A 52 -6.95 8.83 9.39
CA ALA A 52 -5.50 8.96 9.28
C ALA A 52 -4.90 9.69 10.47
N SER A 53 -3.68 9.34 10.83
CA SER A 53 -2.84 10.13 11.72
C SER A 53 -1.60 10.61 10.99
N TYR A 54 -1.45 11.90 10.92
CA TYR A 54 -0.32 12.56 10.31
C TYR A 54 0.49 13.27 11.39
N GLY A 55 1.80 13.05 11.41
CA GLY A 55 2.73 13.79 12.26
C GLY A 55 2.78 15.29 11.89
N PRO A 56 3.46 16.12 12.70
CA PRO A 56 3.56 17.57 12.47
C PRO A 56 4.17 17.94 11.11
N ASP A 57 5.13 17.15 10.59
CA ASP A 57 5.69 17.33 9.23
C ASP A 57 5.00 16.42 8.21
N ALA A 58 3.70 16.30 8.35
CA ALA A 58 2.86 15.53 7.45
C ALA A 58 3.06 15.93 5.97
N PRO A 59 2.83 15.01 5.03
CA PRO A 59 2.81 15.39 3.63
C PRO A 59 1.80 16.50 3.39
N ARG A 60 2.12 17.41 2.48
CA ARG A 60 1.24 18.54 2.08
C ARG A 60 -0.18 18.07 1.77
N TRP A 61 -0.30 16.88 1.19
CA TRP A 61 -1.56 16.31 0.74
C TRP A 61 -2.09 15.28 1.72
N ARG A 62 -3.41 15.30 1.97
CA ARG A 62 -4.12 14.29 2.73
C ARG A 62 -4.63 13.24 1.76
N TYR A 63 -4.09 12.03 1.82
CA TYR A 63 -4.41 10.97 0.87
C TYR A 63 -5.78 10.36 1.12
N ASP A 64 -6.56 10.19 0.05
CA ASP A 64 -7.87 9.53 0.05
C ASP A 64 -7.79 8.06 -0.40
N VAL A 65 -6.72 7.71 -1.09
CA VAL A 65 -6.48 6.33 -1.54
C VAL A 65 -4.99 6.00 -1.54
N VAL A 66 -4.69 4.74 -1.23
CA VAL A 66 -3.41 4.10 -1.56
C VAL A 66 -3.71 2.92 -2.47
N THR A 67 -3.17 2.96 -3.66
CA THR A 67 -3.34 1.90 -4.66
C THR A 67 -2.09 1.05 -4.74
N HIS A 68 -2.26 -0.26 -4.62
CA HIS A 68 -1.20 -1.23 -4.88
C HIS A 68 -1.47 -1.90 -6.23
N VAL A 69 -0.59 -1.63 -7.19
CA VAL A 69 -0.58 -2.31 -8.48
C VAL A 69 0.64 -3.21 -8.52
N SER A 70 0.43 -4.50 -8.71
CA SER A 70 1.52 -5.48 -8.77
C SER A 70 1.56 -6.16 -10.14
N SER A 71 2.76 -6.40 -10.62
CA SER A 71 3.08 -7.17 -11.83
C SER A 71 4.01 -8.33 -11.49
N ARG A 72 4.24 -9.23 -12.44
CA ARG A 72 5.16 -10.36 -12.24
C ARG A 72 6.60 -9.88 -12.14
N SER A 73 6.93 -8.85 -12.93
CA SER A 73 8.28 -8.26 -12.96
C SER A 73 8.25 -6.73 -13.06
N ARG A 74 9.42 -6.12 -12.95
CA ARG A 74 9.60 -4.67 -13.19
C ARG A 74 9.35 -4.34 -14.67
N GLU A 75 9.82 -5.19 -15.57
CA GLU A 75 9.70 -5.04 -17.01
C GLU A 75 8.22 -5.04 -17.43
N ASP A 76 7.40 -5.92 -16.87
CA ASP A 76 5.95 -5.93 -17.07
C ASP A 76 5.31 -4.60 -16.64
N MET A 77 5.70 -4.05 -15.49
CA MET A 77 5.19 -2.78 -15.03
C MET A 77 5.59 -1.62 -15.93
N VAL A 78 6.85 -1.61 -16.38
CA VAL A 78 7.36 -0.60 -17.33
C VAL A 78 6.60 -0.71 -18.66
N ALA A 79 6.42 -1.93 -19.18
CA ALA A 79 5.68 -2.17 -20.42
C ALA A 79 4.22 -1.69 -20.32
N ALA A 80 3.55 -1.95 -19.20
CA ALA A 80 2.19 -1.45 -18.95
C ALA A 80 2.13 0.07 -19.01
N ARG A 81 3.04 0.76 -18.32
CA ARG A 81 3.03 2.24 -18.22
C ARG A 81 3.47 2.96 -19.49
N GLN A 82 4.29 2.31 -20.31
CA GLN A 82 4.76 2.84 -21.60
C GLN A 82 3.83 2.47 -22.75
N HIS A 83 2.83 1.60 -22.54
CA HIS A 83 1.91 1.21 -23.58
C HIS A 83 1.08 2.41 -24.07
N PRO A 84 0.85 2.58 -25.39
CA PRO A 84 0.06 3.66 -25.95
C PRO A 84 -1.35 3.76 -25.33
N ASP A 85 -2.00 2.63 -25.04
CA ASP A 85 -3.32 2.61 -24.41
C ASP A 85 -3.29 3.15 -22.96
N TYR A 86 -2.20 2.93 -22.20
CA TYR A 86 -2.05 3.57 -20.91
C TYR A 86 -1.94 5.09 -21.07
N ILE A 87 -1.08 5.54 -21.98
CA ILE A 87 -0.78 6.95 -22.19
C ILE A 87 -2.01 7.72 -22.70
N ASN A 88 -2.76 7.10 -23.63
CA ASN A 88 -3.83 7.79 -24.36
C ASN A 88 -5.22 7.56 -23.75
N ILE A 89 -5.42 6.49 -22.97
CA ILE A 89 -6.74 6.12 -22.44
C ILE A 89 -6.77 6.23 -20.92
N ILE A 90 -5.82 5.56 -20.21
CA ILE A 90 -5.86 5.45 -18.75
C ILE A 90 -5.34 6.72 -18.07
N ARG A 91 -4.15 7.18 -18.45
CA ARG A 91 -3.50 8.34 -17.85
C ARG A 91 -4.32 9.63 -17.91
N PRO A 92 -5.02 9.99 -19.00
CA PRO A 92 -5.89 11.16 -19.02
C PRO A 92 -7.08 11.06 -18.05
N ASP A 93 -7.54 9.85 -17.76
CA ASP A 93 -8.64 9.63 -16.81
C ASP A 93 -8.23 9.89 -15.35
N GLU A 94 -6.96 9.70 -15.01
CA GLU A 94 -6.43 9.92 -13.65
C GLU A 94 -6.71 11.35 -13.15
N SER A 95 -6.59 12.37 -14.01
CA SER A 95 -6.84 13.77 -13.67
C SER A 95 -8.31 14.11 -13.40
N ARG A 96 -9.24 13.23 -13.77
CA ARG A 96 -10.69 13.45 -13.55
C ARG A 96 -11.13 13.23 -12.11
N PHE A 97 -10.34 12.54 -11.32
CA PHE A 97 -10.69 12.23 -9.94
C PHE A 97 -9.55 12.45 -8.95
N ALA A 98 -8.29 12.32 -9.38
CA ALA A 98 -7.13 12.47 -8.52
C ALA A 98 -6.41 13.80 -8.78
N HIS A 99 -6.09 14.52 -7.71
CA HIS A 99 -5.29 15.75 -7.78
C HIS A 99 -3.85 15.38 -8.15
N GLN A 100 -3.41 15.74 -9.34
CA GLN A 100 -2.15 15.26 -9.91
C GLN A 100 -0.92 15.65 -9.06
N ASP A 101 -0.89 16.86 -8.49
CA ASP A 101 0.20 17.31 -7.62
C ASP A 101 0.26 16.54 -6.29
N SER A 102 -0.80 15.80 -5.93
CA SER A 102 -0.82 14.97 -4.74
C SER A 102 -0.27 13.57 -4.96
N VAL A 103 -0.09 13.17 -6.22
CA VAL A 103 0.30 11.79 -6.53
C VAL A 103 1.72 11.52 -6.07
N MET A 104 1.85 10.62 -5.12
CA MET A 104 3.13 10.06 -4.67
C MET A 104 3.17 8.59 -5.06
N ALA A 105 4.17 8.19 -5.82
CA ALA A 105 4.32 6.80 -6.24
C ALA A 105 5.74 6.30 -6.01
N PHE A 106 5.86 5.06 -5.56
CA PHE A 106 7.15 4.38 -5.45
C PHE A 106 7.02 2.89 -5.70
N SER A 107 8.06 2.35 -6.31
CA SER A 107 8.22 0.90 -6.50
C SER A 107 8.72 0.24 -5.24
N ALA A 108 8.25 -0.97 -4.96
CA ALA A 108 8.62 -1.71 -3.76
C ALA A 108 8.72 -3.21 -3.99
N VAL A 109 9.53 -3.85 -3.13
CA VAL A 109 9.54 -5.31 -2.94
C VAL A 109 8.78 -5.61 -1.65
N GLN A 110 7.81 -6.52 -1.75
CA GLN A 110 7.00 -6.94 -0.60
C GLN A 110 7.64 -8.13 0.12
N VAL A 111 7.71 -8.02 1.44
CA VAL A 111 8.15 -9.08 2.36
C VAL A 111 7.00 -9.40 3.32
N PRO A 112 6.61 -10.67 3.49
CA PRO A 112 5.65 -11.04 4.53
C PRO A 112 6.31 -10.88 5.90
N LEU A 113 5.66 -10.15 6.81
CA LEU A 113 6.12 -10.02 8.20
C LEU A 113 5.54 -11.12 9.09
N LEU A 114 4.26 -11.41 8.92
CA LEU A 114 3.53 -12.36 9.72
C LEU A 114 2.26 -12.78 8.98
N VAL A 115 1.99 -14.07 8.94
CA VAL A 115 0.68 -14.62 8.57
C VAL A 115 0.08 -15.20 9.83
N THR A 116 -0.81 -14.47 10.49
CA THR A 116 -1.32 -14.87 11.80
C THR A 116 -2.51 -15.77 11.73
N VAL A 117 -3.51 -15.41 10.95
CA VAL A 117 -4.76 -16.18 10.84
C VAL A 117 -5.27 -16.13 9.41
N PRO A 118 -5.51 -17.27 8.76
CA PRO A 118 -6.16 -17.28 7.46
C PRO A 118 -7.56 -16.64 7.55
N GLY A 119 -7.92 -15.85 6.56
CA GLY A 119 -9.24 -15.28 6.48
C GLY A 119 -9.26 -13.89 5.85
N PRO A 120 -10.44 -13.43 5.43
CA PRO A 120 -10.59 -12.12 4.84
C PRO A 120 -10.30 -11.04 5.90
N SER A 121 -9.59 -10.02 5.49
CA SER A 121 -9.44 -8.79 6.25
C SER A 121 -9.89 -7.63 5.38
N ARG A 122 -10.89 -6.88 5.86
CA ARG A 122 -11.50 -5.78 5.10
C ARG A 122 -10.72 -4.49 5.27
N PHE A 123 -10.21 -4.26 6.47
CA PHE A 123 -9.56 -3.01 6.82
C PHE A 123 -8.04 -3.15 6.81
N ARG A 124 -7.38 -2.01 6.62
CA ARG A 124 -5.92 -1.89 6.57
C ARG A 124 -5.46 -0.71 7.41
N LEU A 125 -4.38 -0.92 8.15
CA LEU A 125 -3.49 0.13 8.56
C LEU A 125 -2.32 0.15 7.58
N LEU A 126 -2.00 1.31 7.04
CA LEU A 126 -0.88 1.56 6.15
C LEU A 126 0.05 2.56 6.84
N HIS A 127 1.21 2.10 7.31
CA HIS A 127 2.17 2.93 8.05
C HIS A 127 3.38 3.22 7.19
N PHE A 128 3.59 4.50 6.91
CA PHE A 128 4.68 5.03 6.09
C PHE A 128 5.78 5.58 6.99
N LEU A 129 7.01 5.11 6.77
CA LEU A 129 8.18 5.56 7.52
C LEU A 129 9.20 6.21 6.60
N LYS A 130 9.76 7.32 7.07
CA LYS A 130 10.90 7.98 6.46
C LYS A 130 12.16 7.62 7.24
N ARG A 131 13.13 7.06 6.53
CA ARG A 131 14.42 6.70 7.12
C ARG A 131 15.25 7.96 7.41
N SER A 132 15.91 8.02 8.56
CA SER A 132 16.91 9.05 8.85
C SER A 132 18.05 9.01 7.80
N PRO A 133 18.49 10.15 7.28
CA PRO A 133 19.64 10.21 6.36
C PRO A 133 20.90 9.54 6.92
N ASP A 134 21.11 9.62 8.23
CA ASP A 134 22.28 9.07 8.92
C ASP A 134 22.23 7.57 9.14
N CYS A 135 21.10 6.93 8.84
CA CYS A 135 20.94 5.47 8.95
C CYS A 135 21.14 4.81 7.58
N ALA A 136 22.05 3.85 7.47
CA ALA A 136 22.23 3.08 6.24
C ALA A 136 20.95 2.30 5.89
N ALA A 137 20.64 2.17 4.59
CA ALA A 137 19.38 1.59 4.13
C ALA A 137 19.21 0.13 4.55
N GLU A 138 20.28 -0.66 4.51
CA GLU A 138 20.27 -2.08 4.89
C GLU A 138 20.04 -2.23 6.40
N VAL A 139 20.70 -1.43 7.21
CA VAL A 139 20.52 -1.41 8.67
C VAL A 139 19.09 -1.02 9.03
N PHE A 140 18.54 -0.01 8.32
CA PHE A 140 17.17 0.40 8.52
C PHE A 140 16.18 -0.72 8.22
N ARG A 141 16.33 -1.40 7.05
CA ARG A 141 15.45 -2.51 6.66
C ARG A 141 15.40 -3.60 7.71
N GLU A 142 16.58 -4.07 8.14
CA GLU A 142 16.68 -5.14 9.16
C GLU A 142 16.02 -4.73 10.48
N GLN A 143 16.29 -3.51 10.95
CA GLN A 143 15.70 -3.03 12.19
C GLN A 143 14.20 -2.78 12.08
N TRP A 144 13.73 -2.35 10.92
CA TRP A 144 12.32 -2.13 10.66
C TRP A 144 11.54 -3.44 10.66
N GLU A 145 12.03 -4.46 9.98
CA GLU A 145 11.46 -5.81 10.03
C GLU A 145 11.43 -6.38 11.45
N ARG A 146 12.52 -6.26 12.19
CA ARG A 146 12.62 -6.71 13.59
C ARG A 146 11.67 -5.97 14.51
N ALA A 147 11.52 -4.65 14.37
CA ALA A 147 10.62 -3.85 15.19
C ALA A 147 9.17 -4.32 15.01
N HIS A 148 8.72 -4.49 13.77
CA HIS A 148 7.38 -5.01 13.48
C HIS A 148 7.18 -6.43 13.99
N ALA A 149 8.09 -7.35 13.68
CA ALA A 149 8.01 -8.74 14.14
C ALA A 149 7.96 -8.83 15.66
N SER A 150 8.79 -8.04 16.35
CA SER A 150 8.81 -7.97 17.81
C SER A 150 7.47 -7.52 18.39
N VAL A 151 6.93 -6.37 17.92
CA VAL A 151 5.65 -5.86 18.46
C VAL A 151 4.51 -6.82 18.18
N LEU A 152 4.45 -7.40 16.99
CA LEU A 152 3.41 -8.36 16.61
C LEU A 152 3.49 -9.67 17.45
N SER A 153 4.70 -10.15 17.73
CA SER A 153 4.89 -11.41 18.48
C SER A 153 4.66 -11.27 19.98
N TYR A 154 4.98 -10.11 20.57
CA TYR A 154 4.88 -9.91 22.01
C TYR A 154 3.55 -9.33 22.49
N SER A 155 2.61 -9.02 21.60
CA SER A 155 1.29 -8.54 21.97
C SER A 155 0.21 -9.60 21.76
N PRO A 156 -0.28 -10.26 22.81
CA PRO A 156 -1.39 -11.23 22.68
C PRO A 156 -2.65 -10.62 22.07
N ARG A 157 -2.91 -9.33 22.35
CA ARG A 157 -4.06 -8.62 21.77
C ARG A 157 -3.92 -8.43 20.25
N LEU A 158 -2.72 -8.09 19.77
CA LEU A 158 -2.50 -7.93 18.33
C LEU A 158 -2.63 -9.26 17.59
N SER A 159 -2.21 -10.38 18.18
CA SER A 159 -2.31 -11.69 17.55
C SER A 159 -3.76 -12.13 17.29
N THR A 160 -4.73 -11.60 18.02
CA THR A 160 -6.16 -11.88 17.80
C THR A 160 -6.79 -10.97 16.74
N VAL A 161 -6.22 -9.78 16.53
CA VAL A 161 -6.75 -8.73 15.65
C VAL A 161 -6.10 -8.76 14.27
N VAL A 162 -4.77 -8.90 14.23
CA VAL A 162 -4.01 -8.87 12.99
C VAL A 162 -4.19 -10.17 12.22
N ARG A 163 -4.71 -10.04 11.00
CA ARG A 163 -4.88 -11.17 10.07
C ARG A 163 -3.67 -11.35 9.19
N ARG A 164 -2.99 -10.25 8.92
CA ARG A 164 -1.83 -10.22 8.01
C ARG A 164 -0.97 -9.00 8.27
N ALA A 165 0.33 -9.16 8.08
CA ALA A 165 1.27 -8.05 8.03
C ALA A 165 2.24 -8.22 6.86
N ARG A 166 2.43 -7.14 6.11
CA ARG A 166 3.38 -7.07 5.00
C ARG A 166 4.17 -5.79 5.07
N LEU A 167 5.44 -5.88 4.71
CA LEU A 167 6.32 -4.75 4.55
C LEU A 167 6.68 -4.59 3.07
N SER A 168 6.50 -3.39 2.55
CA SER A 168 6.93 -3.01 1.20
C SER A 168 8.12 -2.08 1.32
N HIS A 169 9.32 -2.59 1.10
CA HIS A 169 10.53 -1.78 1.04
C HIS A 169 10.60 -1.02 -0.28
N ALA A 170 10.70 0.30 -0.20
CA ALA A 170 10.88 1.13 -1.39
C ALA A 170 12.19 0.77 -2.10
N LEU A 171 12.11 0.64 -3.41
CA LEU A 171 13.28 0.44 -4.26
C LEU A 171 13.91 1.80 -4.58
N PRO A 172 15.25 1.86 -4.69
CA PRO A 172 15.92 3.05 -5.21
C PRO A 172 15.39 3.36 -6.61
N ASP A 173 14.83 4.53 -6.78
CA ASP A 173 14.35 5.04 -8.06
C ASP A 173 14.64 6.54 -8.13
N PRO A 174 15.60 6.96 -8.99
CA PRO A 174 15.93 8.37 -9.15
C PRO A 174 14.76 9.24 -9.64
N SER A 175 13.76 8.63 -10.27
CA SER A 175 12.54 9.30 -10.72
C SER A 175 11.46 9.39 -9.64
N SER A 176 11.60 8.64 -8.55
CA SER A 176 10.65 8.64 -7.44
C SER A 176 10.91 9.84 -6.52
N GLN A 177 9.89 10.66 -6.33
CA GLN A 177 9.92 11.75 -5.34
C GLN A 177 9.44 11.30 -3.95
N ALA A 178 9.17 10.00 -3.77
CA ALA A 178 8.66 9.50 -2.51
C ALA A 178 9.78 9.48 -1.45
N PRO A 179 9.65 10.24 -0.37
CA PRO A 179 10.68 10.34 0.66
C PRO A 179 10.66 9.16 1.63
N TYR A 180 9.75 8.20 1.46
CA TYR A 180 9.53 7.11 2.40
C TYR A 180 10.39 5.89 2.06
N ALA A 181 10.88 5.23 3.10
CA ALA A 181 11.61 3.97 2.99
C ALA A 181 10.68 2.79 2.59
N GLY A 182 9.38 3.01 2.70
CA GLY A 182 8.36 2.04 2.30
C GLY A 182 7.08 2.19 3.11
N VAL A 183 6.26 1.14 3.08
CA VAL A 183 4.97 1.07 3.79
C VAL A 183 4.76 -0.30 4.40
N VAL A 184 4.27 -0.35 5.64
CA VAL A 184 3.72 -1.56 6.26
C VAL A 184 2.21 -1.58 6.06
N GLU A 185 1.70 -2.72 5.61
CA GLU A 185 0.27 -3.02 5.50
C GLU A 185 -0.11 -4.03 6.59
N ILE A 186 -1.00 -3.64 7.49
CA ILE A 186 -1.59 -4.51 8.51
C ILE A 186 -3.06 -4.72 8.18
N GLY A 187 -3.44 -5.98 7.95
CA GLY A 187 -4.83 -6.35 7.69
C GLY A 187 -5.58 -6.73 8.97
N PHE A 188 -6.79 -6.21 9.16
CA PHE A 188 -7.67 -6.48 10.30
C PHE A 188 -9.14 -6.53 9.88
N VAL A 189 -10.04 -6.99 10.77
CA VAL A 189 -11.43 -7.29 10.42
C VAL A 189 -12.38 -6.15 10.77
N GLU A 190 -12.26 -5.58 11.97
CA GLU A 190 -13.23 -4.63 12.52
C GLU A 190 -12.63 -3.23 12.70
N LYS A 191 -13.37 -2.19 12.31
CA LYS A 191 -12.92 -0.80 12.51
C LYS A 191 -12.62 -0.44 13.96
N ALA A 192 -13.34 -1.04 14.91
CA ALA A 192 -13.13 -0.83 16.34
C ALA A 192 -11.71 -1.22 16.81
N GLU A 193 -11.02 -2.06 16.07
CA GLU A 193 -9.65 -2.50 16.34
C GLU A 193 -8.59 -1.44 16.02
N ALA A 194 -8.97 -0.35 15.33
CA ALA A 194 -8.04 0.69 14.88
C ALA A 194 -7.27 1.36 16.03
N ALA A 195 -7.89 1.55 17.19
CA ALA A 195 -7.21 2.14 18.35
C ALA A 195 -6.03 1.26 18.85
N LEU A 196 -6.19 -0.05 18.85
CA LEU A 196 -5.11 -0.98 19.20
C LEU A 196 -3.95 -0.92 18.19
N LEU A 197 -4.29 -0.68 16.91
CA LEU A 197 -3.29 -0.54 15.86
C LEU A 197 -2.56 0.80 15.91
N ALA A 198 -3.18 1.86 16.44
CA ALA A 198 -2.50 3.11 16.73
C ALA A 198 -1.41 2.92 17.80
N ASP A 199 -1.71 2.20 18.89
CA ASP A 199 -0.72 1.84 19.91
C ASP A 199 0.42 0.98 19.33
N TYR A 200 0.09 0.09 18.42
CA TYR A 200 1.10 -0.70 17.70
C TYR A 200 2.07 0.20 16.92
N VAL A 201 1.56 1.19 16.18
CA VAL A 201 2.40 2.14 15.44
C VAL A 201 3.37 2.86 16.38
N LEU A 202 2.87 3.41 17.50
CA LEU A 202 3.69 4.11 18.50
C LEU A 202 4.80 3.19 19.06
N GLN A 203 4.51 1.93 19.33
CA GLN A 203 5.50 0.98 19.81
C GLN A 203 6.58 0.67 18.76
N VAL A 204 6.23 0.60 17.48
CA VAL A 204 7.20 0.41 16.40
C VAL A 204 8.08 1.65 16.25
N GLU A 205 7.49 2.84 16.23
CA GLU A 205 8.23 4.10 16.10
C GLU A 205 9.18 4.32 17.26
N GLU A 206 8.80 4.00 18.49
CA GLU A 206 9.70 4.10 19.65
C GLU A 206 10.92 3.17 19.51
N ARG A 207 10.75 1.98 18.94
CA ARG A 207 11.89 1.07 18.68
C ARG A 207 12.82 1.59 17.56
N LEU A 208 12.29 2.41 16.69
CA LEU A 208 13.00 2.94 15.51
C LEU A 208 13.40 4.40 15.66
N LYS A 209 13.12 5.06 16.78
CA LYS A 209 13.27 6.52 16.95
C LYS A 209 14.59 7.11 16.55
N ALA A 210 15.69 6.38 16.73
CA ALA A 210 17.03 6.81 16.32
C ALA A 210 17.34 6.56 14.82
N ARG A 211 16.38 5.97 14.06
CA ARG A 211 16.58 5.52 12.68
C ARG A 211 15.56 6.08 11.71
N ILE A 212 14.52 6.70 12.22
CA ILE A 212 13.47 7.35 11.43
C ILE A 212 13.57 8.86 11.59
N GLU A 213 13.12 9.54 10.54
CA GLU A 213 12.92 10.97 10.57
C GLU A 213 11.56 11.24 11.21
N GLN A 214 11.55 11.62 12.47
CA GLN A 214 10.35 12.08 13.17
C GLN A 214 10.27 13.61 13.02
N PRO A 215 9.12 14.14 12.71
CA PRO A 215 7.77 13.57 12.70
C PRO A 215 7.21 13.22 11.30
N ALA A 216 8.06 12.84 10.36
CA ALA A 216 7.67 12.61 8.96
C ALA A 216 6.93 11.28 8.70
N SER A 217 6.81 10.39 9.69
CA SER A 217 5.99 9.19 9.57
C SER A 217 4.49 9.51 9.71
N PHE A 218 3.66 8.71 9.05
CA PHE A 218 2.21 8.78 9.19
C PHE A 218 1.58 7.42 8.95
N TYR A 219 0.36 7.23 9.42
CA TYR A 219 -0.43 6.07 9.06
C TYR A 219 -1.82 6.44 8.55
N LEU A 220 -2.36 5.56 7.72
CA LEU A 220 -3.69 5.66 7.15
C LEU A 220 -4.50 4.43 7.55
N LEU A 221 -5.75 4.64 7.90
CA LEU A 221 -6.73 3.59 8.12
C LEU A 221 -7.64 3.53 6.89
N ALA A 222 -7.69 2.39 6.23
CA ALA A 222 -8.35 2.26 4.94
C ALA A 222 -9.21 1.00 4.85
N GLU A 223 -10.19 1.03 3.98
CA GLU A 223 -10.92 -0.14 3.51
C GLU A 223 -10.34 -0.62 2.19
N ALA A 224 -9.93 -1.89 2.13
CA ALA A 224 -9.36 -2.48 0.94
C ALA A 224 -10.45 -2.97 -0.03
N VAL A 225 -10.31 -2.61 -1.30
CA VAL A 225 -11.14 -3.07 -2.40
C VAL A 225 -10.25 -3.79 -3.41
N LEU A 226 -10.47 -5.11 -3.54
CA LEU A 226 -9.76 -5.91 -4.52
C LEU A 226 -10.44 -5.77 -5.88
N LEU A 227 -9.70 -5.32 -6.87
CA LEU A 227 -10.15 -5.20 -8.25
C LEU A 227 -9.64 -6.36 -9.13
N ARG A 228 -8.46 -6.89 -8.82
CA ARG A 228 -7.87 -8.04 -9.54
C ARG A 228 -6.90 -8.82 -8.66
N GLY A 229 -6.83 -10.15 -8.88
CA GLY A 229 -5.95 -11.06 -8.15
C GLY A 229 -6.51 -11.47 -6.79
N ASP A 230 -5.64 -11.89 -5.88
CA ASP A 230 -6.01 -12.28 -4.52
C ASP A 230 -5.80 -11.11 -3.55
N MET A 231 -6.71 -10.94 -2.61
CA MET A 231 -6.56 -9.96 -1.52
C MET A 231 -5.23 -10.21 -0.79
N ASP A 232 -4.84 -11.44 -0.76
CA ASP A 232 -3.73 -11.95 0.01
C ASP A 232 -2.41 -12.07 -0.76
N GLY A 233 -2.45 -12.04 -2.09
CA GLY A 233 -1.25 -12.16 -2.94
C GLY A 233 -0.50 -13.48 -2.76
N VAL A 234 -1.10 -14.46 -2.10
CA VAL A 234 -0.65 -15.85 -2.10
C VAL A 234 -1.30 -16.47 -3.31
N GLY A 235 -0.52 -16.66 -4.39
CA GLY A 235 -0.98 -17.42 -5.53
C GLY A 235 -1.42 -18.80 -5.02
N THR A 236 -2.68 -19.10 -5.10
CA THR A 236 -3.14 -20.47 -5.02
C THR A 236 -2.51 -21.16 -6.23
N ASN A 237 -1.48 -21.98 -6.00
CA ASN A 237 -1.16 -23.07 -6.90
C ASN A 237 -2.40 -23.97 -6.90
N ALA A 238 -3.36 -23.64 -7.75
CA ALA A 238 -4.40 -24.58 -8.13
C ALA A 238 -3.68 -25.72 -8.83
N GLY A 239 -3.39 -26.76 -8.07
CA GLY A 239 -2.88 -28.01 -8.58
C GLY A 239 -3.78 -28.45 -9.73
N SER A 240 -3.22 -28.55 -10.90
CA SER A 240 -3.80 -29.31 -12.00
C SER A 240 -3.97 -30.75 -11.54
N GLY A 241 -5.15 -31.05 -11.03
CA GLY A 241 -5.57 -32.43 -10.83
C GLY A 241 -5.68 -33.10 -12.19
N TYR A 242 -4.64 -33.82 -12.55
CA TYR A 242 -4.73 -34.90 -13.53
C TYR A 242 -5.79 -35.87 -13.01
N ARG A 243 -6.91 -35.97 -13.72
CA ARG A 243 -7.72 -37.18 -13.70
C ARG A 243 -7.43 -37.93 -14.99
N GLY A 244 -6.90 -39.14 -14.79
CA GLY A 244 -6.77 -40.15 -15.83
C GLY A 244 -8.14 -40.67 -16.31
#